data_d5ea714fac37634f654099566101dbbc
#
_entry.id   d5ea714fac37634f654099566101dbbc
#
_cell.length_a   1.000
_cell.length_b   1.000
_cell.length_c   1.000
_cell.angle_alpha   90.00
_cell.angle_beta   90.00
_cell.angle_gamma   90.00
#
_symmetry.space_group_name_H-M   'P 1'
#
loop_
_entity.id
_entity.type
_entity.pdbx_description
1 polymer ?
#
loop_
_entity_poly.entity_id
_entity_poly.type
_entity_poly.pdbx_seq_one_letter_code
_entity_poly.pdbx_strand_id
1 'polypeptide(L)'
;MIKGKVAIFCGSMYGPDQSHIKLAQKVTTHLINSNYGIVYGGGQNGIMGIVANTALELGGHVTGIIPNFLDKREKIHTKLNKIIITKTMEERKKKFLTISDIFIALPGGGGTIEEISLVISANQLNVINNKKMIIYTY
;
A
#
# COMPACT_ATOMS: atom_id res chain seq x y z
N MET A 1 -7.63 -11.61 15.12
CA MET A 1 -7.01 -10.28 15.33
C MET A 1 -5.72 -10.17 14.54
N ILE A 2 -5.55 -9.07 13.81
CA ILE A 2 -4.33 -8.89 13.01
C ILE A 2 -3.13 -8.57 13.89
N LYS A 3 -1.94 -9.06 13.48
CA LYS A 3 -0.68 -8.82 14.19
C LYS A 3 -0.17 -7.39 14.01
N GLY A 4 -0.50 -6.77 12.90
CA GLY A 4 -0.06 -5.45 12.54
C GLY A 4 -0.55 -5.09 11.16
N LYS A 5 -0.12 -3.95 10.65
CA LYS A 5 -0.52 -3.44 9.34
C LYS A 5 0.70 -3.25 8.45
N VAL A 6 0.57 -3.69 7.22
CA VAL A 6 1.61 -3.58 6.21
C VAL A 6 1.17 -2.59 5.13
N ALA A 7 1.92 -1.53 4.96
CA ALA A 7 1.71 -0.60 3.86
C ALA A 7 2.31 -1.20 2.59
N ILE A 8 1.52 -1.27 1.53
CA ILE A 8 1.97 -1.73 0.22
C ILE A 8 1.97 -0.55 -0.74
N PHE A 9 3.14 -0.19 -1.21
CA PHE A 9 3.34 0.85 -2.21
C PHE A 9 3.42 0.20 -3.59
N CYS A 10 2.51 0.55 -4.47
CA CYS A 10 2.43 0.00 -5.81
C CYS A 10 1.70 0.96 -6.74
N GLY A 11 1.78 0.70 -8.04
CA GLY A 11 1.16 1.56 -9.04
C GLY A 11 -0.32 1.30 -9.27
N SER A 12 -0.99 2.29 -9.86
CA SER A 12 -2.38 2.19 -10.31
C SER A 12 -2.50 1.63 -11.72
N MET A 13 -1.39 1.28 -12.35
CA MET A 13 -1.35 0.71 -13.69
C MET A 13 -0.73 -0.67 -13.66
N TYR A 14 -1.10 -1.51 -14.62
CA TYR A 14 -0.44 -2.79 -14.81
C TYR A 14 0.93 -2.54 -15.45
N GLY A 15 1.95 -3.21 -14.93
CA GLY A 15 3.23 -3.24 -15.59
C GLY A 15 3.15 -4.05 -16.89
N PRO A 16 4.16 -3.94 -17.77
CA PRO A 16 4.17 -4.70 -19.03
C PRO A 16 4.34 -6.21 -18.81
N ASP A 17 4.71 -6.63 -17.62
CA ASP A 17 5.01 -8.01 -17.31
C ASP A 17 3.98 -8.60 -16.33
N GLN A 18 3.37 -9.71 -16.72
CA GLN A 18 2.43 -10.44 -15.87
C GLN A 18 3.05 -10.94 -14.58
N SER A 19 4.37 -11.03 -14.51
CA SER A 19 5.06 -11.41 -13.26
C SER A 19 4.78 -10.42 -12.13
N HIS A 20 4.52 -9.14 -12.44
CA HIS A 20 4.17 -8.14 -11.43
C HIS A 20 2.81 -8.44 -10.78
N ILE A 21 1.85 -8.89 -11.57
CA ILE A 21 0.52 -9.29 -11.06
C ILE A 21 0.67 -10.50 -10.15
N LYS A 22 1.42 -11.49 -10.57
CA LYS A 22 1.66 -12.71 -9.77
C LYS A 22 2.39 -12.40 -8.48
N LEU A 23 3.39 -11.51 -8.54
CA LEU A 23 4.13 -11.08 -7.35
C LEU A 23 3.20 -10.39 -6.35
N ALA A 24 2.37 -9.46 -6.82
CA ALA A 24 1.41 -8.75 -5.98
C ALA A 24 0.45 -9.72 -5.30
N GLN A 25 -0.06 -10.71 -6.03
CA GLN A 25 -0.94 -11.74 -5.49
C GLN A 25 -0.24 -12.60 -4.44
N LYS A 26 0.99 -13.03 -4.71
CA LYS A 26 1.77 -13.86 -3.77
C LYS A 26 2.09 -13.13 -2.49
N VAL A 27 2.59 -11.90 -2.59
CA VAL A 27 2.94 -11.09 -1.44
C VAL A 27 1.70 -10.83 -0.58
N THR A 28 0.61 -10.42 -1.20
CA THR A 28 -0.64 -10.12 -0.50
C THR A 28 -1.20 -11.37 0.18
N THR A 29 -1.23 -12.50 -0.53
CA THR A 29 -1.70 -13.78 0.02
C THR A 29 -0.89 -14.18 1.25
N HIS A 30 0.43 -14.07 1.15
CA HIS A 30 1.32 -14.40 2.28
C HIS A 30 1.03 -13.52 3.50
N LEU A 31 0.85 -12.20 3.29
CA LEU A 31 0.58 -11.28 4.37
C LEU A 31 -0.76 -11.56 5.06
N ILE A 32 -1.81 -11.81 4.29
CA ILE A 32 -3.12 -12.13 4.86
C ILE A 32 -3.07 -13.46 5.61
N ASN A 33 -2.43 -14.47 5.05
CA ASN A 33 -2.26 -15.77 5.71
C ASN A 33 -1.38 -15.70 6.96
N SER A 34 -0.52 -14.69 7.03
CA SER A 34 0.31 -14.41 8.21
C SER A 34 -0.38 -13.47 9.20
N ASN A 35 -1.64 -13.16 8.98
CA ASN A 35 -2.50 -12.38 9.87
C ASN A 35 -2.13 -10.89 9.96
N TYR A 36 -1.72 -10.30 8.84
CA TYR A 36 -1.50 -8.86 8.73
C TYR A 36 -2.66 -8.18 8.00
N GLY A 37 -2.98 -6.96 8.40
CA GLY A 37 -3.84 -6.08 7.62
C GLY A 37 -3.03 -5.32 6.56
N ILE A 38 -3.70 -4.85 5.51
CA ILE A 38 -3.09 -4.11 4.41
C ILE A 38 -3.49 -2.64 4.48
N VAL A 39 -2.52 -1.77 4.24
CA VAL A 39 -2.72 -0.33 4.07
C VAL A 39 -2.15 0.04 2.70
N TYR A 40 -2.92 0.75 1.89
CA TYR A 40 -2.47 1.11 0.55
C TYR A 40 -3.16 2.39 0.06
N GLY A 41 -2.96 2.74 -1.21
CA GLY A 41 -3.44 4.01 -1.78
C GLY A 41 -4.92 4.10 -2.09
N GLY A 42 -5.69 3.04 -1.93
CA GLY A 42 -7.15 3.06 -2.06
C GLY A 42 -7.71 2.88 -3.47
N GLY A 43 -6.87 2.72 -4.49
CA GLY A 43 -7.33 2.56 -5.87
C GLY A 43 -7.88 1.17 -6.18
N GLN A 44 -8.70 1.08 -7.22
CA GLN A 44 -9.23 -0.22 -7.68
C GLN A 44 -8.59 -0.69 -8.99
N ASN A 45 -7.73 0.11 -9.61
CA ASN A 45 -7.12 -0.19 -10.90
C ASN A 45 -5.70 -0.70 -10.76
N GLY A 46 -5.21 -1.42 -11.78
CA GLY A 46 -3.83 -1.87 -11.87
C GLY A 46 -3.41 -2.77 -10.72
N ILE A 47 -2.17 -2.67 -10.32
CA ILE A 47 -1.59 -3.47 -9.24
C ILE A 47 -2.27 -3.16 -7.91
N MET A 48 -2.67 -1.90 -7.67
CA MET A 48 -3.44 -1.55 -6.47
C MET A 48 -4.73 -2.37 -6.35
N GLY A 49 -5.47 -2.50 -7.44
CA GLY A 49 -6.69 -3.32 -7.47
C GLY A 49 -6.40 -4.80 -7.20
N ILE A 50 -5.31 -5.32 -7.73
CA ILE A 50 -4.89 -6.71 -7.49
C ILE A 50 -4.63 -6.95 -6.01
N VAL A 51 -3.89 -6.05 -5.37
CA VAL A 51 -3.59 -6.13 -3.93
C VAL A 51 -4.89 -6.13 -3.10
N ALA A 52 -5.74 -5.14 -3.32
CA ALA A 52 -6.99 -5.00 -2.56
C ALA A 52 -7.92 -6.20 -2.77
N ASN A 53 -8.14 -6.61 -4.02
CA ASN A 53 -9.05 -7.72 -4.33
C ASN A 53 -8.53 -9.05 -3.77
N THR A 54 -7.23 -9.31 -3.89
CA THR A 54 -6.63 -10.52 -3.33
C THR A 54 -6.82 -10.57 -1.81
N ALA A 55 -6.55 -9.48 -1.13
CA ALA A 55 -6.71 -9.41 0.33
C ALA A 55 -8.17 -9.62 0.75
N LEU A 56 -9.11 -8.95 0.07
CA LEU A 56 -10.53 -9.05 0.41
C LEU A 56 -11.09 -10.44 0.14
N GLU A 57 -10.68 -11.09 -0.95
CA GLU A 57 -11.09 -12.46 -1.27
C GLU A 57 -10.66 -13.46 -0.20
N LEU A 58 -9.54 -13.19 0.47
CA LEU A 58 -9.03 -14.03 1.55
C LEU A 58 -9.58 -13.63 2.94
N GLY A 59 -10.53 -12.71 2.98
CA GLY A 59 -11.11 -12.25 4.24
C GLY A 59 -10.21 -11.30 5.04
N GLY A 60 -9.22 -10.70 4.38
CA GLY A 60 -8.29 -9.78 5.03
C GLY A 60 -8.88 -8.40 5.27
N HIS A 61 -8.22 -7.62 6.13
CA HIS A 61 -8.59 -6.24 6.40
C HIS A 61 -7.75 -5.28 5.53
N VAL A 62 -8.44 -4.42 4.78
CA VAL A 62 -7.79 -3.47 3.86
C VAL A 62 -8.22 -2.04 4.17
N THR A 63 -7.24 -1.19 4.41
CA THR A 63 -7.42 0.24 4.61
C THR A 63 -6.86 1.01 3.42
N GLY A 64 -7.66 1.91 2.85
CA GLY A 64 -7.20 2.83 1.81
C GLY A 64 -6.97 4.22 2.40
N ILE A 65 -5.85 4.85 2.07
CA ILE A 65 -5.59 6.25 2.42
C ILE A 65 -5.69 7.09 1.16
N ILE A 66 -6.66 7.98 1.12
CA ILE A 66 -7.08 8.66 -0.10
C ILE A 66 -7.06 10.17 0.13
N PRO A 67 -6.37 10.95 -0.73
CA PRO A 67 -6.46 12.40 -0.62
C PRO A 67 -7.83 12.89 -1.12
N ASN A 68 -8.36 13.94 -0.48
CA ASN A 68 -9.68 14.47 -0.84
C ASN A 68 -9.74 15.12 -2.23
N PHE A 69 -8.56 15.39 -2.81
CA PHE A 69 -8.43 16.00 -4.14
C PHE A 69 -8.03 14.97 -5.21
N LEU A 70 -8.35 13.69 -4.98
CA LEU A 70 -7.99 12.62 -5.92
C LEU A 70 -8.51 12.92 -7.32
N ASP A 71 -7.65 12.70 -8.33
CA ASP A 71 -8.00 12.83 -9.73
C ASP A 71 -9.13 11.83 -10.07
N LYS A 72 -10.16 12.32 -10.76
CA LYS A 72 -11.31 11.49 -11.16
C LYS A 72 -10.93 10.30 -12.04
N ARG A 73 -9.73 10.30 -12.64
CA ARG A 73 -9.22 9.16 -13.41
C ARG A 73 -8.82 7.98 -12.54
N GLU A 74 -8.51 8.22 -11.27
CA GLU A 74 -8.23 7.16 -10.32
C GLU A 74 -9.50 6.83 -9.56
N LYS A 75 -9.99 5.61 -9.73
CA LYS A 75 -11.20 5.17 -9.05
C LYS A 75 -10.86 4.59 -7.69
N ILE A 76 -11.59 5.02 -6.68
CA ILE A 76 -11.49 4.49 -5.33
C ILE A 76 -12.16 3.11 -5.29
N HIS A 77 -11.53 2.17 -4.62
CA HIS A 77 -12.09 0.84 -4.42
C HIS A 77 -13.32 0.94 -3.50
N THR A 78 -14.42 0.30 -3.87
CA THR A 78 -15.70 0.45 -3.17
C THR A 78 -15.92 -0.53 -2.01
N LYS A 79 -15.07 -1.53 -1.86
CA LYS A 79 -15.25 -2.63 -0.89
C LYS A 79 -14.23 -2.67 0.23
N LEU A 80 -13.48 -1.60 0.45
CA LEU A 80 -12.48 -1.55 1.50
C LEU A 80 -13.12 -1.58 2.89
N ASN A 81 -12.43 -2.21 3.84
CA ASN A 81 -12.88 -2.24 5.23
C ASN A 81 -12.84 -0.86 5.88
N LYS A 82 -11.85 -0.05 5.50
CA LYS A 82 -11.69 1.30 6.04
C LYS A 82 -11.13 2.24 4.99
N ILE A 83 -11.64 3.46 4.97
CA ILE A 83 -11.13 4.54 4.11
C ILE A 83 -10.75 5.71 5.00
N ILE A 84 -9.53 6.18 4.86
CA ILE A 84 -9.03 7.38 5.53
C ILE A 84 -8.86 8.46 4.48
N ILE A 85 -9.61 9.56 4.62
CA ILE A 85 -9.52 10.71 3.70
C ILE A 85 -8.58 11.73 4.31
N THR A 86 -7.59 12.17 3.54
CA THR A 86 -6.64 13.18 3.98
C THR A 86 -6.81 14.47 3.19
N LYS A 87 -6.47 15.61 3.80
CA LYS A 87 -6.63 16.92 3.17
C LYS A 87 -5.44 17.32 2.31
N THR A 88 -4.25 16.84 2.66
CA THR A 88 -3.01 17.17 1.95
C THR A 88 -2.20 15.91 1.69
N MET A 89 -1.25 15.99 0.75
CA MET A 89 -0.31 14.90 0.51
C MET A 89 0.61 14.66 1.71
N GLU A 90 0.95 15.71 2.45
CA GLU A 90 1.75 15.57 3.67
C GLU A 90 1.01 14.78 4.74
N GLU A 91 -0.27 15.08 4.96
CA GLU A 91 -1.11 14.33 5.89
C GLU A 91 -1.21 12.87 5.46
N ARG A 92 -1.36 12.60 4.15
CA ARG A 92 -1.41 11.25 3.60
C ARG A 92 -0.11 10.48 3.89
N LYS A 93 1.03 11.09 3.61
CA LYS A 93 2.34 10.51 3.89
C LYS A 93 2.51 10.19 5.37
N LYS A 94 2.12 11.13 6.23
CA LYS A 94 2.18 10.95 7.67
C LYS A 94 1.31 9.79 8.14
N LYS A 95 0.12 9.63 7.58
CA LYS A 95 -0.76 8.50 7.91
C LYS A 95 -0.13 7.16 7.55
N PHE A 96 0.45 7.03 6.37
CA PHE A 96 1.17 5.80 6.02
C PHE A 96 2.25 5.47 7.05
N LEU A 97 3.02 6.46 7.47
CA LEU A 97 4.11 6.27 8.42
C LEU A 97 3.62 5.89 9.82
N THR A 98 2.50 6.46 10.27
CA THR A 98 2.05 6.27 11.65
C THR A 98 1.23 5.01 11.86
N ILE A 99 0.39 4.61 10.90
CA ILE A 99 -0.50 3.46 11.10
C ILE A 99 0.09 2.13 10.62
N SER A 100 1.20 2.18 9.87
CA SER A 100 1.81 0.97 9.30
C SER A 100 3.02 0.54 10.13
N ASP A 101 3.17 -0.77 10.28
CA ASP A 101 4.28 -1.37 11.04
C ASP A 101 5.40 -1.84 10.13
N ILE A 102 5.04 -2.24 8.91
CA ILE A 102 5.96 -2.73 7.90
C ILE A 102 5.61 -2.05 6.58
N PHE A 103 6.61 -1.78 5.76
CA PHE A 103 6.41 -1.15 4.45
C PHE A 103 6.95 -2.07 3.37
N ILE A 104 6.15 -2.33 2.34
CA ILE A 104 6.54 -3.15 1.19
C ILE A 104 6.34 -2.33 -0.07
N ALA A 105 7.37 -2.25 -0.90
CA ALA A 105 7.29 -1.63 -2.22
C ALA A 105 7.32 -2.73 -3.28
N LEU A 106 6.28 -2.76 -4.11
CA LEU A 106 6.21 -3.64 -5.28
C LEU A 106 6.68 -2.87 -6.51
N PRO A 107 7.14 -3.56 -7.56
CA PRO A 107 7.49 -2.89 -8.82
C PRO A 107 6.33 -2.02 -9.30
N GLY A 108 6.61 -0.76 -9.59
CA GLY A 108 5.56 0.19 -9.97
C GLY A 108 6.11 1.47 -10.58
N GLY A 109 5.24 2.47 -10.71
CA GLY A 109 5.59 3.75 -11.32
C GLY A 109 6.38 4.69 -10.40
N GLY A 110 6.59 5.93 -10.85
CA GLY A 110 7.43 6.92 -10.17
C GLY A 110 6.98 7.27 -8.75
N GLY A 111 5.69 7.23 -8.46
CA GLY A 111 5.17 7.50 -7.12
C GLY A 111 5.69 6.53 -6.05
N THR A 112 5.96 5.29 -6.44
CA THR A 112 6.49 4.28 -5.52
C THR A 112 7.90 4.64 -5.05
N ILE A 113 8.73 5.21 -5.92
CA ILE A 113 10.10 5.65 -5.56
C ILE A 113 10.04 6.76 -4.51
N GLU A 114 9.13 7.71 -4.66
CA GLU A 114 8.94 8.80 -3.70
C GLU A 114 8.52 8.28 -2.33
N GLU A 115 7.61 7.32 -2.29
CA GLU A 115 7.15 6.69 -1.06
C GLU A 115 8.27 5.89 -0.36
N ILE A 116 9.10 5.18 -1.12
CA ILE A 116 10.28 4.49 -0.60
C ILE A 116 11.23 5.47 0.07
N SER A 117 11.53 6.58 -0.61
CA SER A 117 12.42 7.62 -0.09
C SER A 117 11.89 8.21 1.21
N LEU A 118 10.58 8.42 1.30
CA LEU A 118 9.93 8.93 2.50
C LEU A 118 10.18 8.02 3.70
N VAL A 119 10.01 6.71 3.54
CA VAL A 119 10.21 5.76 4.65
C VAL A 119 11.67 5.72 5.10
N ILE A 120 12.60 5.70 4.15
CA ILE A 120 14.03 5.72 4.46
C ILE A 120 14.40 6.98 5.25
N SER A 121 13.97 8.15 4.80
CA SER A 121 14.22 9.42 5.47
C SER A 121 13.62 9.45 6.87
N ALA A 122 12.39 8.95 7.04
CA ALA A 122 11.71 8.92 8.33
C ALA A 122 12.47 8.02 9.33
N ASN A 123 12.98 6.88 8.88
CA ASN A 123 13.79 6.01 9.73
C ASN A 123 15.11 6.67 10.15
N GLN A 124 15.79 7.34 9.21
CA GLN A 124 17.04 8.05 9.51
C GLN A 124 16.86 9.18 10.53
N LEU A 125 15.71 9.85 10.48
CA LEU A 125 15.39 10.95 11.38
C LEU A 125 14.69 10.50 12.67
N ASN A 126 14.58 9.19 12.91
CA ASN A 126 13.89 8.60 14.07
C ASN A 126 12.42 9.04 14.21
N VAL A 127 11.78 9.37 13.09
CA VAL A 127 10.35 9.73 13.08
C VAL A 127 9.46 8.51 13.30
N ILE A 128 9.92 7.31 12.87
CA ILE A 128 9.15 6.06 12.90
C ILE A 128 9.92 4.88 13.48
N ASN A 129 10.72 5.04 14.48
CA ASN A 129 11.33 3.96 15.26
C ASN A 129 11.88 2.77 14.44
N ASN A 130 12.56 3.03 13.32
CA ASN A 130 13.22 2.01 12.48
C ASN A 130 12.30 0.87 12.03
N LYS A 131 11.13 1.22 11.49
CA LYS A 131 10.21 0.23 10.93
C LYS A 131 10.82 -0.45 9.70
N LYS A 132 10.50 -1.74 9.54
CA LYS A 132 11.04 -2.55 8.44
C LYS A 132 10.48 -2.11 7.09
N MET A 133 11.35 -2.08 6.08
CA MET A 133 10.96 -1.86 4.70
C MET A 133 11.52 -2.97 3.80
N ILE A 134 10.68 -3.52 2.94
CA ILE A 134 11.03 -4.57 1.98
C ILE A 134 10.74 -4.03 0.57
N ILE A 135 11.75 -4.07 -0.29
CA ILE A 135 11.62 -3.59 -1.66
C ILE A 135 11.77 -4.78 -2.61
N TYR A 136 10.73 -5.03 -3.39
CA TYR A 136 10.79 -6.04 -4.45
C TYR A 136 11.24 -5.38 -5.76
N THR A 137 12.26 -5.96 -6.36
CA THR A 137 12.79 -5.51 -7.65
C THR A 137 12.63 -6.60 -8.70
N TYR A 138 12.88 -6.23 -9.94
CA TYR A 138 12.80 -7.16 -11.09
C TYR A 138 13.94 -8.15 -11.10
#